data_d15da1580e2693562798c62813d10dc6
#
_entry.id   d15da1580e2693562798c62813d10dc6
#
_cell.length_a   1.000
_cell.length_b   1.000
_cell.length_c   1.000
_cell.angle_alpha   90.00
_cell.angle_beta   90.00
_cell.angle_gamma   90.00
#
_symmetry.space_group_name_H-M   'P 1'
#
loop_
_entity.id
_entity.type
_entity.pdbx_description
1 polymer ?
#
loop_
_entity_poly.entity_id
_entity_poly.type
_entity_poly.pdbx_seq_one_letter_code
_entity_poly.pdbx_strand_id
1 'polypeptide(L)'
;MRPLIGTELKRFLRDYRRANSPTTDLVVLLQSVEYPANVGSIFRLADGAGVNELILTGITPTPPNATIDKVGRYKSLRLPWRYEADPLVAITGLRDKGYTIVAVELTDDAVPYHEYRYPNKTCLVVGHEDHGITKATLAACDAAVFLPM
;
A
#
# COMPACT_ATOMS: atom_id res chain seq x y z
N MET A 1 -31.59 4.39 12.75
CA MET A 1 -30.17 3.99 12.73
C MET A 1 -29.43 4.76 13.83
N ARG A 2 -28.57 4.09 14.61
CA ARG A 2 -27.69 4.72 15.60
C ARG A 2 -26.23 4.37 15.33
N PRO A 3 -25.29 5.26 15.57
CA PRO A 3 -23.87 4.93 15.41
C PRO A 3 -23.39 3.96 16.51
N LEU A 4 -22.51 3.04 16.14
CA LEU A 4 -21.76 2.25 17.11
C LEU A 4 -20.58 3.07 17.63
N ILE A 5 -20.38 3.11 18.96
CA ILE A 5 -19.32 3.89 19.60
C ILE A 5 -18.59 3.04 20.66
N GLY A 6 -17.37 3.46 21.02
CA GLY A 6 -16.63 2.90 22.14
C GLY A 6 -16.40 1.38 22.04
N THR A 7 -16.73 0.67 23.10
CA THR A 7 -16.52 -0.79 23.23
C THR A 7 -17.39 -1.58 22.25
N GLU A 8 -18.59 -1.12 21.98
CA GLU A 8 -19.54 -1.77 21.04
C GLU A 8 -18.97 -1.77 19.62
N LEU A 9 -18.46 -0.61 19.15
CA LEU A 9 -17.78 -0.50 17.85
C LEU A 9 -16.55 -1.42 17.78
N LYS A 10 -15.71 -1.42 18.84
CA LYS A 10 -14.52 -2.28 18.89
C LYS A 10 -14.87 -3.75 18.80
N ARG A 11 -15.93 -4.19 19.51
CA ARG A 11 -16.42 -5.58 19.47
C ARG A 11 -16.91 -5.93 18.06
N PHE A 12 -17.79 -5.10 17.48
CA PHE A 12 -18.32 -5.30 16.13
C PHE A 12 -17.21 -5.45 15.09
N LEU A 13 -16.23 -4.52 15.06
CA LEU A 13 -15.12 -4.57 14.11
C LEU A 13 -14.23 -5.80 14.30
N ARG A 14 -13.98 -6.21 15.56
CA ARG A 14 -13.23 -7.44 15.85
C ARG A 14 -13.94 -8.68 15.32
N ASP A 15 -15.24 -8.79 15.60
CA ASP A 15 -16.04 -9.95 15.23
C ASP A 15 -16.25 -10.01 13.71
N TYR A 16 -16.45 -8.85 13.05
CA TYR A 16 -16.48 -8.73 11.60
C TYR A 16 -15.18 -9.20 10.95
N ARG A 17 -14.03 -8.74 11.45
CA ARG A 17 -12.71 -9.17 10.91
C ARG A 17 -12.47 -10.67 11.06
N ARG A 18 -12.90 -11.27 12.18
CA ARG A 18 -12.80 -12.73 12.38
C ARG A 18 -13.66 -13.51 11.39
N ALA A 19 -14.85 -13.02 11.09
CA ALA A 19 -15.77 -13.67 10.16
C ALA A 19 -15.40 -13.42 8.69
N ASN A 20 -14.66 -12.33 8.39
CA ASN A 20 -14.32 -11.87 7.05
C ASN A 20 -12.80 -11.69 6.94
N SER A 21 -12.03 -12.73 7.16
CA SER A 21 -10.58 -12.68 6.96
C SER A 21 -10.27 -12.42 5.48
N PRO A 22 -9.36 -11.48 5.17
CA PRO A 22 -8.94 -11.24 3.79
C PRO A 22 -8.42 -12.53 3.16
N THR A 23 -8.85 -12.83 1.96
CA THR A 23 -8.34 -13.95 1.16
C THR A 23 -7.15 -13.56 0.30
N THR A 24 -6.86 -12.27 0.23
CA THR A 24 -5.77 -11.69 -0.56
C THR A 24 -4.62 -11.27 0.34
N ASP A 25 -3.41 -11.55 -0.11
CA ASP A 25 -2.16 -11.09 0.49
C ASP A 25 -1.72 -9.83 -0.29
N LEU A 26 -1.95 -8.66 0.32
CA LEU A 26 -1.74 -7.37 -0.30
C LEU A 26 -0.54 -6.66 0.33
N VAL A 27 0.44 -6.34 -0.50
CA VAL A 27 1.59 -5.49 -0.15
C VAL A 27 1.48 -4.17 -0.91
N VAL A 28 1.91 -3.07 -0.30
CA VAL A 28 2.04 -1.78 -1.00
C VAL A 28 3.49 -1.33 -0.93
N LEU A 29 4.08 -1.01 -2.09
CA LEU A 29 5.43 -0.50 -2.23
C LEU A 29 5.38 0.98 -2.58
N LEU A 30 6.04 1.80 -1.78
CA LEU A 30 6.16 3.24 -1.96
C LEU A 30 7.49 3.56 -2.65
N GLN A 31 7.45 3.86 -3.94
CA GLN A 31 8.66 4.20 -4.70
C GLN A 31 8.92 5.69 -4.62
N SER A 32 9.79 6.08 -3.68
CA SER A 32 10.22 7.47 -3.48
C SER A 32 9.07 8.46 -3.23
N VAL A 33 8.03 8.04 -2.50
CA VAL A 33 7.01 8.96 -1.99
C VAL A 33 7.68 9.95 -1.03
N GLU A 34 7.70 11.24 -1.40
CA GLU A 34 8.56 12.23 -0.74
C GLU A 34 7.92 12.83 0.51
N TYR A 35 6.61 13.12 0.47
CA TYR A 35 5.96 13.87 1.53
C TYR A 35 5.58 12.99 2.73
N PRO A 36 6.12 13.27 3.95
CA PRO A 36 5.78 12.49 5.15
C PRO A 36 4.28 12.42 5.45
N ALA A 37 3.52 13.46 5.09
CA ALA A 37 2.06 13.46 5.25
C ALA A 37 1.37 12.41 4.36
N ASN A 38 1.87 12.20 3.13
CA ASN A 38 1.35 11.17 2.22
C ASN A 38 1.70 9.78 2.73
N VAL A 39 2.93 9.58 3.21
CA VAL A 39 3.33 8.31 3.84
C VAL A 39 2.44 7.99 5.05
N GLY A 40 2.18 8.98 5.92
CA GLY A 40 1.26 8.82 7.06
C GLY A 40 -0.17 8.47 6.62
N SER A 41 -0.68 9.12 5.58
CA SER A 41 -1.99 8.83 4.98
C SER A 41 -2.06 7.41 4.45
N ILE A 42 -1.00 6.94 3.78
CA ILE A 42 -0.91 5.59 3.24
C ILE A 42 -0.89 4.55 4.39
N PHE A 43 -0.14 4.78 5.46
CA PHE A 43 -0.19 3.91 6.64
C PHE A 43 -1.61 3.77 7.19
N ARG A 44 -2.35 4.87 7.25
CA ARG A 44 -3.72 4.87 7.75
C ARG A 44 -4.68 4.13 6.82
N LEU A 45 -4.59 4.38 5.51
CA LEU A 45 -5.41 3.72 4.51
C LEU A 45 -5.11 2.22 4.43
N ALA A 46 -3.83 1.87 4.45
CA ALA A 46 -3.36 0.48 4.40
C ALA A 46 -3.85 -0.35 5.59
N ASP A 47 -3.79 0.20 6.81
CA ASP A 47 -4.36 -0.46 8.00
C ASP A 47 -5.88 -0.67 7.86
N GLY A 48 -6.59 0.33 7.30
CA GLY A 48 -8.03 0.24 7.06
C GLY A 48 -8.40 -0.78 5.98
N ALA A 49 -7.60 -0.87 4.92
CA ALA A 49 -7.80 -1.77 3.79
C ALA A 49 -7.31 -3.19 4.02
N GLY A 50 -6.65 -3.48 5.16
CA GLY A 50 -6.15 -4.82 5.46
C GLY A 50 -4.88 -5.19 4.69
N VAL A 51 -4.07 -4.19 4.32
CA VAL A 51 -2.74 -4.41 3.72
C VAL A 51 -1.86 -5.18 4.71
N ASN A 52 -1.11 -6.16 4.21
CA ASN A 52 -0.27 -7.03 5.03
C ASN A 52 1.07 -6.38 5.39
N GLU A 53 1.66 -5.63 4.45
CA GLU A 53 2.95 -4.97 4.63
C GLU A 53 3.06 -3.71 3.77
N LEU A 54 3.74 -2.67 4.28
CA LEU A 54 4.23 -1.56 3.49
C LEU A 54 5.75 -1.69 3.27
N ILE A 55 6.19 -1.46 2.04
CA ILE A 55 7.62 -1.39 1.71
C ILE A 55 7.93 0.05 1.26
N LEU A 56 8.77 0.73 2.03
CA LEU A 56 9.20 2.09 1.75
C LEU A 56 10.54 2.03 1.02
N THR A 57 10.65 2.71 -0.12
CA THR A 57 11.88 2.64 -0.92
C THR A 57 12.40 4.02 -1.33
N GLY A 58 13.67 4.08 -1.72
CA GLY A 58 14.31 5.31 -2.19
C GLY A 58 14.32 6.41 -1.15
N ILE A 59 13.84 7.59 -1.50
CA ILE A 59 13.80 8.76 -0.60
C ILE A 59 12.60 8.79 0.34
N THR A 60 11.73 7.77 0.30
CA THR A 60 10.53 7.72 1.16
C THR A 60 10.91 7.84 2.64
N PRO A 61 10.41 8.84 3.36
CA PRO A 61 10.69 8.97 4.78
C PRO A 61 10.07 7.82 5.58
N THR A 62 10.79 7.40 6.63
CA THR A 62 10.42 6.25 7.45
C THR A 62 10.04 6.68 8.86
N PRO A 63 9.19 5.90 9.58
CA PRO A 63 9.04 6.03 11.01
C PRO A 63 10.38 5.75 11.75
N PRO A 64 10.66 6.41 12.91
CA PRO A 64 9.81 7.41 13.56
C PRO A 64 9.90 8.78 12.85
N ASN A 65 8.77 9.37 12.57
CA ASN A 65 8.66 10.70 11.97
C ASN A 65 7.39 11.36 12.48
N ALA A 66 7.50 12.55 13.06
CA ALA A 66 6.39 13.24 13.75
C ALA A 66 5.17 13.46 12.84
N THR A 67 5.38 13.77 11.54
CA THR A 67 4.30 13.98 10.59
C THR A 67 3.64 12.65 10.19
N ILE A 68 4.44 11.61 9.92
CA ILE A 68 3.94 10.27 9.63
C ILE A 68 3.09 9.77 10.80
N ASP A 69 3.60 9.89 12.02
CA ASP A 69 2.93 9.42 13.23
C ASP A 69 1.62 10.16 13.47
N LYS A 70 1.62 11.50 13.35
CA LYS A 70 0.44 12.33 13.54
C LYS A 70 -0.64 12.04 12.49
N VAL A 71 -0.29 12.09 11.21
CA VAL A 71 -1.23 11.88 10.09
C VAL A 71 -1.70 10.42 10.03
N GLY A 72 -0.77 9.49 10.18
CA GLY A 72 -1.01 8.05 10.19
C GLY A 72 -1.68 7.53 11.46
N ARG A 73 -1.88 8.39 12.48
CA ARG A 73 -2.43 7.99 13.79
C ARG A 73 -1.69 6.80 14.39
N TYR A 74 -0.36 6.84 14.33
CA TYR A 74 0.54 5.80 14.86
C TYR A 74 0.29 4.39 14.28
N LYS A 75 -0.23 4.29 13.04
CA LYS A 75 -0.47 3.00 12.40
C LYS A 75 0.80 2.24 12.07
N SER A 76 1.93 2.94 11.93
CA SER A 76 3.27 2.36 11.78
C SER A 76 3.71 1.45 12.93
N LEU A 77 3.11 1.60 14.12
CA LEU A 77 3.36 0.71 15.26
C LEU A 77 2.64 -0.64 15.15
N ARG A 78 1.72 -0.78 14.20
CA ARG A 78 0.79 -1.90 14.10
C ARG A 78 0.83 -2.60 12.76
N LEU A 79 0.87 -1.84 11.67
CA LEU A 79 1.01 -2.35 10.32
C LEU A 79 2.49 -2.71 10.07
N PRO A 80 2.81 -3.94 9.69
CA PRO A 80 4.17 -4.32 9.31
C PRO A 80 4.68 -3.44 8.18
N TRP A 81 5.91 -2.97 8.32
CA TRP A 81 6.59 -2.22 7.28
C TRP A 81 8.10 -2.48 7.32
N ARG A 82 8.76 -2.25 6.20
CA ARG A 82 10.22 -2.25 6.09
C ARG A 82 10.71 -1.22 5.10
N TYR A 83 11.98 -0.89 5.19
CA TYR A 83 12.67 -0.04 4.21
C TYR A 83 13.60 -0.90 3.35
N GLU A 84 13.60 -0.61 2.04
CA GLU A 84 14.52 -1.15 1.06
C GLU A 84 14.98 -0.01 0.14
N ALA A 85 16.30 0.22 0.07
CA ALA A 85 16.83 1.35 -0.70
C ALA A 85 16.48 1.27 -2.19
N ASP A 86 16.56 0.07 -2.77
CA ASP A 86 16.29 -0.15 -4.19
C ASP A 86 14.92 -0.83 -4.38
N PRO A 87 13.95 -0.17 -5.03
CA PRO A 87 12.65 -0.77 -5.31
C PRO A 87 12.74 -2.05 -6.15
N LEU A 88 13.74 -2.19 -7.01
CA LEU A 88 13.91 -3.39 -7.84
C LEU A 88 14.31 -4.61 -7.02
N VAL A 89 15.11 -4.43 -5.97
CA VAL A 89 15.43 -5.48 -5.01
C VAL A 89 14.18 -5.95 -4.28
N ALA A 90 13.35 -5.00 -3.81
CA ALA A 90 12.09 -5.33 -3.17
C ALA A 90 11.14 -6.09 -4.10
N ILE A 91 11.00 -5.64 -5.35
CA ILE A 91 10.16 -6.27 -6.39
C ILE A 91 10.63 -7.70 -6.67
N THR A 92 11.94 -7.90 -6.86
CA THR A 92 12.51 -9.23 -7.11
C THR A 92 12.17 -10.18 -5.96
N GLY A 93 12.39 -9.76 -4.71
CA GLY A 93 12.07 -10.57 -3.55
C GLY A 93 10.59 -10.88 -3.38
N LEU A 94 9.69 -9.99 -3.83
CA LEU A 94 8.25 -10.25 -3.86
C LEU A 94 7.87 -11.24 -4.95
N ARG A 95 8.46 -11.14 -6.15
CA ARG A 95 8.25 -12.11 -7.25
C ARG A 95 8.66 -13.51 -6.85
N ASP A 96 9.79 -13.66 -6.17
CA ASP A 96 10.25 -14.97 -5.66
C ASP A 96 9.25 -15.60 -4.68
N LYS A 97 8.44 -14.75 -4.02
CA LYS A 97 7.35 -15.18 -3.12
C LYS A 97 6.00 -15.35 -3.83
N GLY A 98 5.94 -15.17 -5.15
CA GLY A 98 4.76 -15.35 -5.98
C GLY A 98 3.81 -14.15 -6.05
N TYR A 99 4.27 -12.94 -5.72
CA TYR A 99 3.47 -11.72 -5.90
C TYR A 99 3.45 -11.26 -7.35
N THR A 100 2.29 -10.82 -7.80
CA THR A 100 2.13 -10.04 -9.02
C THR A 100 2.31 -8.56 -8.69
N ILE A 101 3.12 -7.86 -9.46
CA ILE A 101 3.49 -6.47 -9.22
C ILE A 101 2.64 -5.57 -10.12
N VAL A 102 1.83 -4.72 -9.52
CA VAL A 102 0.88 -3.86 -10.23
C VAL A 102 1.19 -2.40 -9.94
N ALA A 103 1.57 -1.65 -10.97
CA ALA A 103 1.79 -0.21 -10.88
C ALA A 103 0.45 0.52 -10.77
N VAL A 104 0.35 1.49 -9.86
CA VAL A 104 -0.75 2.47 -9.85
C VAL A 104 -0.25 3.72 -10.55
N GLU A 105 -0.39 3.73 -11.88
CA GLU A 105 0.17 4.77 -12.76
C GLU A 105 -0.62 4.83 -14.06
N LEU A 106 -0.67 6.01 -14.69
CA LEU A 106 -1.29 6.18 -16.00
C LEU A 106 -0.25 5.89 -17.09
N THR A 107 -0.37 4.71 -17.71
CA THR A 107 0.46 4.26 -18.83
C THR A 107 -0.40 4.01 -20.06
N ASP A 108 0.22 3.80 -21.21
CA ASP A 108 -0.48 3.53 -22.48
C ASP A 108 -1.26 2.21 -22.50
N ASP A 109 -0.89 1.26 -21.64
CA ASP A 109 -1.53 -0.04 -21.47
C ASP A 109 -2.27 -0.20 -20.12
N ALA A 110 -2.34 0.86 -19.30
CA ALA A 110 -3.02 0.81 -18.02
C ALA A 110 -4.54 0.64 -18.18
N VAL A 111 -5.13 -0.15 -17.31
CA VAL A 111 -6.59 -0.35 -17.26
C VAL A 111 -7.18 0.33 -16.02
N PRO A 112 -8.47 0.71 -16.01
CA PRO A 112 -9.12 1.23 -14.80
C PRO A 112 -8.97 0.25 -13.63
N TYR A 113 -8.63 0.75 -12.45
CA TYR A 113 -8.32 -0.09 -11.28
C TYR A 113 -9.42 -1.11 -10.94
N HIS A 114 -10.67 -0.80 -11.22
CA HIS A 114 -11.83 -1.65 -10.91
C HIS A 114 -12.11 -2.72 -11.98
N GLU A 115 -11.48 -2.64 -13.14
CA GLU A 115 -11.57 -3.63 -14.23
C GLU A 115 -10.46 -4.68 -14.16
N TYR A 116 -9.39 -4.40 -13.41
CA TYR A 116 -8.27 -5.33 -13.26
C TYR A 116 -8.60 -6.46 -12.28
N ARG A 117 -8.29 -7.70 -12.65
CA ARG A 117 -8.44 -8.85 -11.75
C ARG A 117 -7.18 -9.07 -10.95
N TYR A 118 -7.19 -8.61 -9.71
CA TYR A 118 -6.06 -8.73 -8.79
C TYR A 118 -5.85 -10.18 -8.36
N PRO A 119 -4.64 -10.77 -8.55
CA PRO A 119 -4.29 -12.06 -7.99
C PRO A 119 -4.31 -12.08 -6.46
N ASN A 120 -4.38 -13.28 -5.87
CA ASN A 120 -4.40 -13.43 -4.41
C ASN A 120 -3.16 -12.86 -3.71
N LYS A 121 -2.00 -12.87 -4.38
CA LYS A 121 -0.78 -12.19 -3.92
C LYS A 121 -0.51 -11.03 -4.87
N THR A 122 -0.76 -9.83 -4.41
CA THR A 122 -0.57 -8.60 -5.20
C THR A 122 0.29 -7.60 -4.43
N CYS A 123 1.26 -7.01 -5.12
CA CYS A 123 1.96 -5.82 -4.68
C CYS A 123 1.51 -4.63 -5.53
N LEU A 124 0.93 -3.61 -4.89
CA LEU A 124 0.66 -2.33 -5.53
C LEU A 124 1.89 -1.43 -5.38
N VAL A 125 2.35 -0.86 -6.48
CA VAL A 125 3.44 0.12 -6.49
C VAL A 125 2.87 1.50 -6.71
N VAL A 126 3.17 2.43 -5.82
CA VAL A 126 2.85 3.86 -5.97
C VAL A 126 4.13 4.67 -6.02
N GLY A 127 4.15 5.69 -6.85
CA GLY A 127 5.34 6.49 -7.13
C GLY A 127 5.38 7.84 -6.42
N HIS A 128 6.40 8.60 -6.76
CA HIS A 128 6.62 9.98 -6.32
C HIS A 128 5.47 10.89 -6.75
N GLU A 129 5.10 11.86 -5.92
CA GLU A 129 3.95 12.74 -6.13
C GLU A 129 4.02 13.52 -7.45
N ASP A 130 5.18 14.02 -7.80
CA ASP A 130 5.39 14.86 -8.99
C ASP A 130 5.97 14.11 -10.20
N HIS A 131 6.69 12.99 -9.95
CA HIS A 131 7.45 12.28 -10.99
C HIS A 131 6.90 10.89 -11.30
N GLY A 132 5.94 10.41 -10.51
CA GLY A 132 5.35 9.08 -10.67
C GLY A 132 6.36 7.95 -10.42
N ILE A 133 6.11 6.81 -11.04
CA ILE A 133 6.95 5.62 -10.96
C ILE A 133 8.07 5.72 -12.02
N THR A 134 9.30 5.41 -11.64
CA THR A 134 10.43 5.43 -12.59
C THR A 134 10.27 4.39 -13.69
N LYS A 135 10.85 4.67 -14.87
CA LYS A 135 10.80 3.74 -16.02
C LYS A 135 11.34 2.35 -15.68
N ALA A 136 12.41 2.28 -14.88
CA ALA A 136 12.99 1.00 -14.45
C ALA A 136 12.01 0.21 -13.57
N THR A 137 11.34 0.87 -12.64
CA THR A 137 10.35 0.24 -11.77
C THR A 137 9.10 -0.17 -12.57
N LEU A 138 8.60 0.68 -13.49
CA LEU A 138 7.49 0.34 -14.39
C LEU A 138 7.81 -0.90 -15.24
N ALA A 139 9.01 -0.98 -15.81
CA ALA A 139 9.45 -2.14 -16.59
C ALA A 139 9.54 -3.43 -15.76
N ALA A 140 9.65 -3.30 -14.44
CA ALA A 140 9.62 -4.43 -13.51
C ALA A 140 8.19 -4.78 -13.03
N CYS A 141 7.15 -4.03 -13.39
CA CYS A 141 5.76 -4.34 -13.06
C CYS A 141 5.15 -5.31 -14.08
N ASP A 142 4.17 -6.08 -13.66
CA ASP A 142 3.47 -7.06 -14.49
C ASP A 142 2.22 -6.44 -15.14
N ALA A 143 1.68 -5.38 -14.58
CA ALA A 143 0.53 -4.64 -15.05
C ALA A 143 0.53 -3.21 -14.52
N ALA A 144 -0.26 -2.34 -15.16
CA ALA A 144 -0.55 -1.01 -14.66
C ALA A 144 -2.06 -0.78 -14.56
N VAL A 145 -2.47 -0.07 -13.51
CA VAL A 145 -3.85 0.35 -13.28
C VAL A 145 -3.89 1.84 -12.97
N PHE A 146 -4.99 2.49 -13.31
CA PHE A 146 -5.16 3.91 -12.98
C PHE A 146 -6.51 4.19 -12.31
N LEU A 147 -6.57 5.28 -11.55
CA LEU A 147 -7.82 5.80 -11.00
C LEU A 147 -8.37 6.85 -11.98
N PRO A 148 -9.59 6.65 -12.53
CA PRO A 148 -10.23 7.67 -13.36
C PRO A 148 -10.57 8.89 -12.48
N MET A 149 -9.94 10.02 -12.77
CA MET A 149 -10.15 11.29 -12.07
C MET A 149 -10.59 12.35 -13.06
#